data_9e3ca8e69fac6e47643e6fe9fff259cd
#
_entry.id   9e3ca8e69fac6e47643e6fe9fff259cd
#
_cell.length_a   1.000
_cell.length_b   1.000
_cell.length_c   1.000
_cell.angle_alpha   90.00
_cell.angle_beta   90.00
_cell.angle_gamma   90.00
#
_symmetry.space_group_name_H-M   'P 1'
#
loop_
_entity.id
_entity.type
_entity.pdbx_description
1 polymer ?
#
loop_
_entity_poly.entity_id
_entity_poly.type
_entity_poly.pdbx_seq_one_letter_code
_entity_poly.pdbx_strand_id
1 'polypeptide(L)'
;MDESEPTIDKVLSFIQTNPGSHLRRIKREMDVSMGTAQYHLDKLEKMGKITSTRRGLYKYYFPSGLFKKNEKDILEVLTHETARKILMFIMEQKNPTQTDIVNNVKISSRSISWHVGRLVALKVISEIKDGKYKRYELQDDARVIITLLRNYYPSVWDKWSIRIVEMFLSLSSRQELE
;
A
#
# COMPACT_ATOMS: atom_id res chain seq x y z
N MET A 1 40.32 -4.68 -2.22
CA MET A 1 39.02 -5.18 -2.70
C MET A 1 38.03 -4.10 -2.41
N ASP A 2 37.57 -3.45 -3.46
CA ASP A 2 36.72 -2.27 -3.36
C ASP A 2 35.30 -2.71 -3.02
N GLU A 3 34.88 -2.57 -1.76
CA GLU A 3 33.53 -2.87 -1.27
C GLU A 3 32.49 -1.81 -1.68
N SER A 4 32.83 -0.88 -2.57
CA SER A 4 32.02 0.31 -2.87
C SER A 4 31.07 0.15 -4.05
N GLU A 5 30.97 -1.02 -4.70
CA GLU A 5 30.01 -1.19 -5.76
C GLU A 5 29.16 -2.46 -5.57
N PRO A 6 28.05 -2.19 -4.96
CA PRO A 6 26.79 -2.52 -5.60
C PRO A 6 25.68 -1.55 -5.21
N THR A 7 25.97 -0.31 -4.87
CA THR A 7 24.99 0.57 -4.28
C THR A 7 23.89 0.92 -5.28
N ILE A 8 24.20 1.13 -6.55
CA ILE A 8 23.19 1.44 -7.57
C ILE A 8 22.29 0.24 -7.88
N ASP A 9 22.88 -0.96 -8.00
CA ASP A 9 22.13 -2.20 -8.26
C ASP A 9 21.31 -2.61 -7.05
N LYS A 10 21.83 -2.42 -5.84
CA LYS A 10 21.05 -2.60 -4.60
C LYS A 10 19.85 -1.65 -4.52
N VAL A 11 20.05 -0.36 -4.88
CA VAL A 11 18.96 0.63 -4.93
C VAL A 11 17.92 0.24 -5.98
N LEU A 12 18.34 -0.21 -7.15
CA LEU A 12 17.43 -0.69 -8.20
C LEU A 12 16.63 -1.92 -7.74
N SER A 13 17.32 -2.92 -7.20
CA SER A 13 16.69 -4.14 -6.66
C SER A 13 15.68 -3.81 -5.55
N PHE A 14 16.05 -2.89 -4.64
CA PHE A 14 15.14 -2.43 -3.60
C PHE A 14 13.88 -1.77 -4.16
N ILE A 15 14.00 -0.92 -5.17
CA ILE A 15 12.84 -0.27 -5.82
C ILE A 15 11.98 -1.30 -6.55
N GLN A 16 12.58 -2.32 -7.15
CA GLN A 16 11.85 -3.40 -7.83
C GLN A 16 11.01 -4.23 -6.85
N THR A 17 11.54 -4.49 -5.67
CA THR A 17 10.84 -5.26 -4.61
C THR A 17 9.97 -4.40 -3.71
N ASN A 18 10.21 -3.08 -3.66
CA ASN A 18 9.47 -2.11 -2.83
C ASN A 18 9.03 -0.88 -3.65
N PRO A 19 8.23 -1.06 -4.71
CA PRO A 19 7.80 0.05 -5.55
C PRO A 19 6.97 1.06 -4.75
N GLY A 20 7.09 2.34 -5.10
CA GLY A 20 6.45 3.42 -4.35
C GLY A 20 7.23 3.86 -3.11
N SER A 21 8.47 3.44 -2.95
CA SER A 21 9.32 3.96 -1.86
C SER A 21 9.79 5.38 -2.15
N HIS A 22 9.85 6.22 -1.10
CA HIS A 22 10.38 7.57 -1.18
C HIS A 22 11.85 7.64 -0.72
N LEU A 23 12.56 8.71 -1.08
CA LEU A 23 14.00 8.89 -0.83
C LEU A 23 14.41 8.56 0.62
N ARG A 24 13.67 9.03 1.64
CA ARG A 24 14.02 8.79 3.04
C ARG A 24 13.97 7.30 3.41
N ARG A 25 12.99 6.56 2.86
CA ARG A 25 12.91 5.11 3.08
C ARG A 25 14.07 4.41 2.39
N ILE A 26 14.35 4.74 1.14
CA ILE A 26 15.47 4.16 0.38
C ILE A 26 16.80 4.42 1.10
N LYS A 27 17.05 5.67 1.52
CA LYS A 27 18.23 6.04 2.29
C LYS A 27 18.40 5.17 3.55
N ARG A 28 17.33 4.99 4.31
CA ARG A 28 17.34 4.21 5.55
C ARG A 28 17.63 2.73 5.31
N GLU A 29 16.93 2.14 4.33
CA GLU A 29 17.05 0.70 4.03
C GLU A 29 18.39 0.33 3.36
N MET A 30 19.00 1.29 2.66
CA MET A 30 20.32 1.11 2.03
C MET A 30 21.49 1.50 2.93
N ASP A 31 21.20 2.12 4.08
CA ASP A 31 22.22 2.64 5.02
C ASP A 31 23.24 3.56 4.35
N VAL A 32 22.77 4.48 3.52
CA VAL A 32 23.62 5.44 2.80
C VAL A 32 23.29 6.88 3.18
N SER A 33 24.15 7.84 2.81
CA SER A 33 23.86 9.26 2.96
C SER A 33 22.67 9.69 2.07
N MET A 34 22.04 10.81 2.43
CA MET A 34 20.96 11.39 1.60
C MET A 34 21.46 11.74 0.21
N GLY A 35 22.67 12.30 0.11
CA GLY A 35 23.30 12.67 -1.17
C GLY A 35 23.59 11.45 -2.03
N THR A 36 24.12 10.38 -1.42
CA THR A 36 24.40 9.11 -2.12
C THR A 36 23.12 8.50 -2.68
N ALA A 37 22.07 8.40 -1.83
CA ALA A 37 20.77 7.89 -2.28
C ALA A 37 20.21 8.72 -3.44
N GLN A 38 20.23 10.04 -3.33
CA GLN A 38 19.74 10.95 -4.37
C GLN A 38 20.55 10.79 -5.67
N TYR A 39 21.86 10.72 -5.58
CA TYR A 39 22.74 10.51 -6.74
C TYR A 39 22.40 9.22 -7.51
N HIS A 40 22.24 8.10 -6.80
CA HIS A 40 21.88 6.83 -7.43
C HIS A 40 20.48 6.86 -8.05
N LEU A 41 19.52 7.49 -7.39
CA LEU A 41 18.16 7.65 -7.92
C LEU A 41 18.13 8.49 -9.19
N ASP A 42 18.86 9.63 -9.22
CA ASP A 42 18.93 10.48 -10.40
C ASP A 42 19.64 9.76 -11.56
N LYS A 43 20.67 8.97 -11.26
CA LYS A 43 21.38 8.15 -12.27
C LYS A 43 20.45 7.07 -12.84
N LEU A 44 19.70 6.35 -11.99
CA LEU A 44 18.74 5.33 -12.43
C LEU A 44 17.58 5.92 -13.24
N GLU A 45 17.09 7.11 -12.90
CA GLU A 45 16.08 7.81 -13.70
C GLU A 45 16.64 8.22 -15.07
N LYS A 46 17.86 8.79 -15.14
CA LYS A 46 18.51 9.14 -16.39
C LYS A 46 18.76 7.92 -17.29
N MET A 47 19.06 6.76 -16.71
CA MET A 47 19.20 5.49 -17.41
C MET A 47 17.86 4.87 -17.83
N GLY A 48 16.72 5.49 -17.48
CA GLY A 48 15.39 4.95 -17.77
C GLY A 48 15.03 3.66 -17.02
N LYS A 49 15.78 3.28 -15.98
CA LYS A 49 15.53 2.07 -15.19
C LYS A 49 14.40 2.24 -14.18
N ILE A 50 14.26 3.46 -13.65
CA ILE A 50 13.18 3.83 -12.74
C ILE A 50 12.46 5.09 -13.24
N THR A 51 11.26 5.29 -12.73
CA THR A 51 10.47 6.51 -12.92
C THR A 51 9.99 6.99 -11.56
N SER A 52 9.59 8.24 -11.46
CA SER A 52 9.07 8.79 -10.22
C SER A 52 7.76 9.52 -10.40
N THR A 53 7.01 9.64 -9.31
CA THR A 53 5.80 10.44 -9.20
C THR A 53 5.91 11.35 -7.98
N ARG A 54 5.62 12.63 -8.14
CA ARG A 54 5.64 13.60 -7.03
C ARG A 54 4.25 13.78 -6.43
N ARG A 55 4.19 13.69 -5.10
CA ARG A 55 2.98 13.96 -4.31
C ARG A 55 3.33 14.85 -3.12
N GLY A 56 2.89 16.08 -3.16
CA GLY A 56 3.26 17.09 -2.16
C GLY A 56 4.77 17.24 -2.07
N LEU A 57 5.31 17.04 -0.88
CA LEU A 57 6.76 17.17 -0.60
C LEU A 57 7.57 15.92 -0.95
N TYR A 58 6.92 14.79 -1.29
CA TYR A 58 7.59 13.53 -1.51
C TYR A 58 7.63 13.14 -2.98
N LYS A 59 8.73 12.49 -3.38
CA LYS A 59 8.93 11.86 -4.65
C LYS A 59 8.99 10.35 -4.42
N TYR A 60 8.13 9.60 -5.10
CA TYR A 60 7.98 8.15 -4.99
C TYR A 60 8.54 7.49 -6.23
N TYR A 61 9.34 6.45 -6.06
CA TYR A 61 10.09 5.80 -7.14
C TYR A 61 9.52 4.44 -7.49
N PHE A 62 9.52 4.11 -8.78
CA PHE A 62 8.96 2.88 -9.34
C PHE A 62 9.87 2.35 -10.45
N PRO A 63 9.94 1.02 -10.67
CA PRO A 63 10.54 0.47 -11.88
C PRO A 63 9.87 1.04 -13.13
N SER A 64 10.65 1.33 -14.18
CA SER A 64 10.10 1.86 -15.43
C SER A 64 9.25 0.82 -16.16
N GLY A 65 8.15 1.24 -16.76
CA GLY A 65 7.31 0.40 -17.63
C GLY A 65 6.48 -0.67 -16.92
N LEU A 66 6.62 -0.86 -15.60
CA LEU A 66 6.00 -1.98 -14.90
C LEU A 66 4.58 -1.67 -14.40
N PHE A 67 4.28 -0.42 -14.07
CA PHE A 67 3.02 -0.02 -13.43
C PHE A 67 2.27 1.03 -14.23
N LYS A 68 0.96 0.87 -14.31
CA LYS A 68 0.02 1.90 -14.74
C LYS A 68 -0.08 3.01 -13.69
N LYS A 69 -0.65 4.15 -14.05
CA LYS A 69 -0.78 5.29 -13.14
C LYS A 69 -1.59 4.97 -11.88
N ASN A 70 -2.74 4.31 -12.03
CA ASN A 70 -3.59 3.91 -10.92
C ASN A 70 -2.87 2.91 -9.99
N GLU A 71 -2.08 1.98 -10.51
CA GLU A 71 -1.31 1.02 -9.72
C GLU A 71 -0.22 1.72 -8.90
N LYS A 72 0.47 2.71 -9.49
CA LYS A 72 1.43 3.56 -8.78
C LYS A 72 0.77 4.32 -7.62
N ASP A 73 -0.42 4.87 -7.86
CA ASP A 73 -1.18 5.60 -6.86
C ASP A 73 -1.62 4.68 -5.70
N ILE A 74 -2.04 3.46 -5.99
CA ILE A 74 -2.38 2.44 -4.98
C ILE A 74 -1.13 2.01 -4.19
N LEU A 75 -0.04 1.68 -4.88
CA LEU A 75 1.22 1.28 -4.23
C LEU A 75 1.74 2.37 -3.29
N GLU A 76 1.66 3.63 -3.68
CA GLU A 76 2.03 4.76 -2.82
C GLU A 76 1.22 4.76 -1.52
N VAL A 77 -0.10 4.58 -1.59
CA VAL A 77 -0.95 4.49 -0.39
C VAL A 77 -0.61 3.27 0.45
N LEU A 78 -0.35 2.13 -0.19
CA LEU A 78 0.01 0.89 0.48
C LEU A 78 1.40 0.93 1.14
N THR A 79 2.26 1.93 0.86
CA THR A 79 3.50 2.13 1.64
C THR A 79 3.21 2.49 3.10
N HIS A 80 2.04 3.07 3.39
CA HIS A 80 1.62 3.44 4.74
C HIS A 80 1.01 2.25 5.47
N GLU A 81 1.62 1.82 6.57
CA GLU A 81 1.12 0.73 7.41
C GLU A 81 -0.32 0.96 7.87
N THR A 82 -0.64 2.20 8.23
CA THR A 82 -1.99 2.60 8.66
C THR A 82 -3.03 2.35 7.57
N ALA A 83 -2.72 2.70 6.31
CA ALA A 83 -3.63 2.46 5.19
C ALA A 83 -3.87 0.95 4.98
N ARG A 84 -2.82 0.13 5.11
CA ARG A 84 -2.95 -1.34 5.05
C ARG A 84 -3.82 -1.89 6.19
N LYS A 85 -3.64 -1.40 7.43
CA LYS A 85 -4.47 -1.80 8.59
C LYS A 85 -5.95 -1.45 8.39
N ILE A 86 -6.24 -0.24 7.89
CA ILE A 86 -7.60 0.20 7.58
C ILE A 86 -8.22 -0.69 6.51
N LEU A 87 -7.49 -0.93 5.42
CA LEU A 87 -7.96 -1.75 4.32
C LEU A 87 -8.26 -3.18 4.78
N MET A 88 -7.37 -3.78 5.57
CA MET A 88 -7.57 -5.11 6.14
C MET A 88 -8.84 -5.16 7.01
N PHE A 89 -9.04 -4.17 7.88
CA PHE A 89 -10.22 -4.10 8.73
C PHE A 89 -11.52 -3.99 7.91
N ILE A 90 -11.53 -3.19 6.84
CA ILE A 90 -12.69 -3.07 5.94
C ILE A 90 -12.97 -4.39 5.22
N MET A 91 -11.92 -5.15 4.86
CA MET A 91 -12.08 -6.48 4.24
C MET A 91 -12.62 -7.53 5.21
N GLU A 92 -12.25 -7.46 6.49
CA GLU A 92 -12.68 -8.40 7.53
C GLU A 92 -14.10 -8.11 8.05
N GLN A 93 -14.50 -6.86 8.05
CA GLN A 93 -15.79 -6.42 8.59
C GLN A 93 -16.75 -6.05 7.47
N LYS A 94 -17.99 -6.49 7.60
CA LYS A 94 -19.03 -6.11 6.65
C LYS A 94 -19.45 -4.65 6.89
N ASN A 95 -19.03 -3.76 6.00
CA ASN A 95 -19.39 -2.35 5.97
C ASN A 95 -19.13 -1.59 7.29
N PRO A 96 -17.87 -1.57 7.82
CA PRO A 96 -17.59 -0.88 9.09
C PRO A 96 -17.80 0.62 8.95
N THR A 97 -18.17 1.26 10.07
CA THR A 97 -18.23 2.72 10.17
C THR A 97 -16.83 3.31 10.41
N GLN A 98 -16.72 4.63 10.25
CA GLN A 98 -15.47 5.32 10.64
C GLN A 98 -15.11 5.12 12.10
N THR A 99 -16.11 5.09 12.99
CA THR A 99 -15.90 4.84 14.43
C THR A 99 -15.33 3.46 14.67
N ASP A 100 -15.84 2.44 13.97
CA ASP A 100 -15.32 1.07 14.09
C ASP A 100 -13.85 1.01 13.65
N ILE A 101 -13.50 1.69 12.56
CA ILE A 101 -12.12 1.78 12.06
C ILE A 101 -11.21 2.48 13.10
N VAL A 102 -11.66 3.60 13.67
CA VAL A 102 -10.90 4.33 14.72
C VAL A 102 -10.64 3.42 15.92
N ASN A 103 -11.65 2.71 16.40
CA ASN A 103 -11.56 1.84 17.56
C ASN A 103 -10.64 0.63 17.33
N ASN A 104 -10.60 0.10 16.10
CA ASN A 104 -9.74 -1.02 15.73
C ASN A 104 -8.29 -0.59 15.52
N VAL A 105 -8.07 0.44 14.72
CA VAL A 105 -6.72 0.89 14.33
C VAL A 105 -6.03 1.69 15.43
N LYS A 106 -6.81 2.24 16.38
CA LYS A 106 -6.36 2.99 17.58
C LYS A 106 -5.50 4.21 17.24
N ILE A 107 -5.90 4.97 16.23
CA ILE A 107 -5.32 6.27 15.88
C ILE A 107 -6.41 7.34 15.79
N SER A 108 -6.02 8.62 15.72
CA SER A 108 -6.97 9.73 15.71
C SER A 108 -7.94 9.65 14.54
N SER A 109 -9.20 10.05 14.77
CA SER A 109 -10.24 10.11 13.73
C SER A 109 -9.80 10.97 12.53
N ARG A 110 -9.05 12.05 12.75
CA ARG A 110 -8.49 12.89 11.70
C ARG A 110 -7.52 12.13 10.80
N SER A 111 -6.65 11.31 11.39
CA SER A 111 -5.70 10.48 10.65
C SER A 111 -6.43 9.39 9.84
N ILE A 112 -7.44 8.74 10.43
CA ILE A 112 -8.31 7.79 9.74
C ILE A 112 -8.99 8.46 8.56
N SER A 113 -9.63 9.63 8.75
CA SER A 113 -10.30 10.37 7.67
C SER A 113 -9.38 10.67 6.51
N TRP A 114 -8.12 11.02 6.78
CA TRP A 114 -7.13 11.29 5.72
C TRP A 114 -6.80 10.03 4.91
N HIS A 115 -6.54 8.89 5.58
CA HIS A 115 -6.24 7.63 4.89
C HIS A 115 -7.46 7.09 4.13
N VAL A 116 -8.63 7.09 4.76
CA VAL A 116 -9.90 6.66 4.16
C VAL A 116 -10.22 7.52 2.94
N GLY A 117 -10.11 8.86 3.04
CA GLY A 117 -10.34 9.76 1.92
C GLY A 117 -9.44 9.46 0.71
N ARG A 118 -8.18 9.09 0.95
CA ARG A 118 -7.27 8.67 -0.13
C ARG A 118 -7.69 7.34 -0.77
N LEU A 119 -8.07 6.35 0.03
CA LEU A 119 -8.55 5.06 -0.47
C LEU A 119 -9.84 5.21 -1.29
N VAL A 120 -10.77 6.08 -0.86
CA VAL A 120 -11.99 6.42 -1.62
C VAL A 120 -11.65 7.13 -2.93
N ALA A 121 -10.76 8.13 -2.89
CA ALA A 121 -10.35 8.88 -4.09
C ALA A 121 -9.68 7.99 -5.15
N LEU A 122 -9.00 6.93 -4.72
CA LEU A 122 -8.38 5.92 -5.60
C LEU A 122 -9.35 4.80 -6.01
N LYS A 123 -10.61 4.87 -5.58
CA LYS A 123 -11.61 3.84 -5.83
C LYS A 123 -11.19 2.45 -5.33
N VAL A 124 -10.41 2.40 -4.25
CA VAL A 124 -10.04 1.17 -3.55
C VAL A 124 -11.19 0.73 -2.65
N ILE A 125 -11.83 1.70 -2.00
CA ILE A 125 -13.04 1.51 -1.19
C ILE A 125 -14.11 2.51 -1.63
N SER A 126 -15.36 2.19 -1.37
CA SER A 126 -16.51 3.09 -1.51
C SER A 126 -17.05 3.52 -0.15
N GLU A 127 -17.65 4.70 -0.11
CA GLU A 127 -18.35 5.25 1.03
C GLU A 127 -19.87 5.13 0.79
N ILE A 128 -20.57 4.50 1.73
CA ILE A 128 -22.02 4.33 1.70
C ILE A 128 -22.62 5.17 2.84
N LYS A 129 -23.61 5.98 2.52
CA LYS A 129 -24.41 6.68 3.54
C LYS A 129 -25.42 5.72 4.17
N ASP A 130 -25.35 5.58 5.49
CA ASP A 130 -26.30 4.83 6.30
C ASP A 130 -26.86 5.74 7.41
N GLY A 131 -27.92 6.46 7.11
CA GLY A 131 -28.50 7.50 7.98
C GLY A 131 -27.46 8.59 8.29
N LYS A 132 -27.11 8.72 9.58
CA LYS A 132 -26.08 9.67 10.06
C LYS A 132 -24.65 9.12 9.99
N TYR A 133 -24.48 7.84 9.66
CA TYR A 133 -23.19 7.19 9.61
C TYR A 133 -22.67 7.05 8.17
N LYS A 134 -21.36 6.99 8.03
CA LYS A 134 -20.66 6.61 6.82
C LYS A 134 -20.08 5.22 7.04
N ARG A 135 -20.38 4.31 6.11
CA ARG A 135 -19.84 2.95 6.06
C ARG A 135 -18.92 2.81 4.89
N TYR A 136 -18.00 1.88 4.98
CA TYR A 136 -16.99 1.66 3.95
C TYR A 136 -16.99 0.20 3.52
N GLU A 137 -16.86 -0.01 2.21
CA GLU A 137 -16.73 -1.34 1.63
C GLU A 137 -15.63 -1.36 0.57
N LEU A 138 -15.10 -2.55 0.29
CA LEU A 138 -14.14 -2.74 -0.79
C LEU A 138 -14.87 -2.59 -2.13
N GLN A 139 -14.25 -1.90 -3.10
CA GLN A 139 -14.81 -1.85 -4.45
C GLN A 139 -14.64 -3.19 -5.18
N ASP A 140 -15.55 -3.50 -6.12
CA ASP A 140 -15.64 -4.79 -6.82
C ASP A 140 -14.37 -5.20 -7.57
N ASP A 141 -13.53 -4.24 -8.00
CA ASP A 141 -12.25 -4.55 -8.65
C ASP A 141 -11.07 -4.63 -7.67
N ALA A 142 -11.26 -5.40 -6.59
CA ALA A 142 -10.21 -5.68 -5.62
C ALA A 142 -9.03 -6.48 -6.19
N ARG A 143 -9.14 -7.05 -7.40
CA ARG A 143 -8.11 -7.90 -8.01
C ARG A 143 -6.75 -7.19 -8.14
N VAL A 144 -6.77 -5.93 -8.54
CA VAL A 144 -5.53 -5.12 -8.65
C VAL A 144 -4.87 -4.98 -7.29
N ILE A 145 -5.64 -4.68 -6.24
CA ILE A 145 -5.14 -4.50 -4.88
C ILE A 145 -4.56 -5.82 -4.36
N ILE A 146 -5.29 -6.92 -4.54
CA ILE A 146 -4.87 -8.27 -4.15
C ILE A 146 -3.56 -8.63 -4.84
N THR A 147 -3.44 -8.37 -6.14
CA THR A 147 -2.22 -8.63 -6.91
C THR A 147 -1.05 -7.81 -6.41
N LEU A 148 -1.24 -6.51 -6.15
CA LEU A 148 -0.19 -5.64 -5.64
C LEU A 148 0.25 -6.02 -4.21
N LEU A 149 -0.70 -6.36 -3.35
CA LEU A 149 -0.39 -6.82 -1.99
C LEU A 149 0.39 -8.13 -1.99
N ARG A 150 -0.05 -9.10 -2.77
CA ARG A 150 0.61 -10.42 -2.88
C ARG A 150 2.03 -10.29 -3.41
N ASN A 151 2.25 -9.46 -4.40
CA ASN A 151 3.56 -9.34 -5.06
C ASN A 151 4.56 -8.48 -4.27
N TYR A 152 4.08 -7.42 -3.58
CA TYR A 152 4.97 -6.42 -2.98
C TYR A 152 4.87 -6.31 -1.47
N TYR A 153 3.90 -6.99 -0.86
CA TYR A 153 3.69 -7.03 0.59
C TYR A 153 3.39 -8.45 1.07
N PRO A 154 4.26 -9.45 0.78
CA PRO A 154 3.98 -10.85 1.07
C PRO A 154 3.66 -11.10 2.54
N SER A 155 4.39 -10.49 3.48
CA SER A 155 4.13 -10.65 4.92
C SER A 155 2.77 -10.10 5.37
N VAL A 156 2.24 -9.11 4.66
CA VAL A 156 0.87 -8.59 4.87
C VAL A 156 -0.13 -9.54 4.22
N TRP A 157 0.17 -9.99 2.99
CA TRP A 157 -0.67 -10.93 2.25
C TRP A 157 -0.85 -12.25 3.00
N ASP A 158 0.21 -12.82 3.57
CA ASP A 158 0.14 -14.08 4.32
C ASP A 158 -0.82 -13.97 5.52
N LYS A 159 -0.77 -12.86 6.25
CA LYS A 159 -1.71 -12.58 7.34
C LYS A 159 -3.15 -12.40 6.85
N TRP A 160 -3.32 -11.78 5.69
CA TRP A 160 -4.64 -11.53 5.11
C TRP A 160 -5.24 -12.77 4.49
N SER A 161 -4.44 -13.58 3.79
CA SER A 161 -4.92 -14.81 3.14
C SER A 161 -5.49 -15.80 4.15
N ILE A 162 -4.87 -15.96 5.31
CA ILE A 162 -5.39 -16.80 6.40
C ILE A 162 -6.77 -16.30 6.85
N ARG A 163 -6.90 -14.99 7.13
CA ARG A 163 -8.16 -14.40 7.58
C ARG A 163 -9.26 -14.40 6.51
N ILE A 164 -8.90 -14.20 5.24
CA ILE A 164 -9.84 -14.31 4.12
C ILE A 164 -10.35 -15.75 4.03
N VAL A 165 -9.48 -16.75 4.14
CA VAL A 165 -9.88 -18.17 4.15
C VAL A 165 -10.79 -18.48 5.33
N GLU A 166 -10.45 -18.02 6.55
CA GLU A 166 -11.29 -18.19 7.74
C GLU A 166 -12.67 -17.55 7.57
N MET A 167 -12.74 -16.36 6.96
CA MET A 167 -14.00 -15.69 6.65
C MET A 167 -14.83 -16.50 5.65
N PHE A 168 -14.25 -17.01 4.57
CA PHE A 168 -14.95 -17.86 3.61
C PHE A 168 -15.47 -19.15 4.24
N LEU A 169 -14.67 -19.81 5.07
CA LEU A 169 -15.08 -21.02 5.79
C LEU A 169 -16.22 -20.74 6.77
N SER A 170 -16.20 -19.60 7.46
CA SER A 170 -17.28 -19.21 8.38
C SER A 170 -18.59 -18.86 7.67
N LEU A 171 -18.54 -18.37 6.44
CA LEU A 171 -19.72 -18.11 5.61
C LEU A 171 -20.31 -19.41 5.06
N SER A 172 -19.47 -20.35 4.63
CA SER A 172 -19.87 -21.66 4.11
C SER A 172 -20.58 -22.50 5.17
N SER A 173 -20.07 -22.49 6.40
CA SER A 173 -20.70 -23.23 7.53
C SER A 173 -22.03 -22.64 7.99
N ARG A 174 -22.36 -21.40 7.64
CA ARG A 174 -23.68 -20.79 7.93
C ARG A 174 -24.75 -21.16 6.88
N GLN A 175 -24.35 -21.45 5.65
CA GLN A 175 -25.29 -21.86 4.61
C GLN A 175 -25.73 -23.33 4.70
N GLU A 176 -24.99 -24.16 5.46
CA GLU A 176 -25.37 -25.57 5.70
C GLU A 176 -26.32 -25.76 6.89
N LEU A 177 -26.65 -24.66 7.61
CA LEU A 177 -27.53 -24.69 8.79
C LEU A 177 -28.92 -24.02 8.55
N GLU A 178 -29.23 -23.58 7.32
CA GLU A 178 -30.54 -23.13 6.87
C GLU A 178 -31.15 -24.16 5.88
#